data_34c5f48fd7415bba9aff182b8072ef39
#
_entry.id   34c5f48fd7415bba9aff182b8072ef39
#
_cell.length_a   1.000
_cell.length_b   1.000
_cell.length_c   1.000
_cell.angle_alpha   90.00
_cell.angle_beta   90.00
_cell.angle_gamma   90.00
#
_symmetry.space_group_name_H-M   'P 1'
#
loop_
_entity.id
_entity.type
_entity.pdbx_description
1 polymer ?
#
loop_
_entity_poly.entity_id
_entity_poly.type
_entity_poly.pdbx_seq_one_letter_code
_entity_poly.pdbx_strand_id
1 'polypeptide(L)'
;SEGVDFTLPQEPVMPAGASEADYVVRLLRTDALKLERKSLSLAIHANEHFELPVTEMVQIGDTVSVLVFDIFFSDMFTKAPAAWDENLIGKFTQQKFELICDVLDMDPADFNDASVITLAKLLYISSEMTSYVNGEAEKKAAGLPYDENAFDPQTGLPLEFGR
;
A
#
# COMPACT_ATOMS: atom_id res chain seq x y z
N SER A 1 15.48 7.24 3.99
CA SER A 1 16.89 7.04 4.42
C SER A 1 17.12 5.59 4.82
N GLU A 2 18.35 5.11 4.63
CA GLU A 2 18.75 3.76 5.02
C GLU A 2 18.59 3.56 6.53
N GLY A 3 18.15 2.36 6.94
CA GLY A 3 17.86 2.03 8.33
C GLY A 3 16.51 2.54 8.87
N VAL A 4 15.85 3.43 8.14
CA VAL A 4 14.51 3.97 8.48
C VAL A 4 13.47 3.55 7.46
N ASP A 5 13.75 3.78 6.17
CA ASP A 5 12.79 3.51 5.10
C ASP A 5 13.11 2.23 4.33
N PHE A 6 14.37 1.83 4.32
CA PHE A 6 14.85 0.61 3.68
C PHE A 6 16.13 0.10 4.32
N THR A 7 16.47 -1.14 4.05
CA THR A 7 17.78 -1.72 4.36
C THR A 7 18.36 -2.37 3.12
N LEU A 8 19.65 -2.16 2.91
CA LEU A 8 20.42 -2.83 1.88
C LEU A 8 21.10 -4.06 2.46
N PRO A 9 21.26 -5.16 1.69
CA PRO A 9 22.12 -6.26 2.06
C PRO A 9 23.58 -5.77 2.11
N GLN A 10 24.47 -6.60 2.64
CA GLN A 10 25.91 -6.36 2.52
C GLN A 10 26.28 -6.24 1.02
N GLU A 11 27.47 -5.67 0.75
CA GLU A 11 27.93 -5.42 -0.64
C GLU A 11 27.53 -6.52 -1.61
N PRO A 12 26.94 -6.15 -2.77
CA PRO A 12 26.53 -7.12 -3.76
C PRO A 12 27.75 -7.83 -4.32
N VAL A 13 27.73 -9.16 -4.28
CA VAL A 13 28.81 -9.99 -4.82
C VAL A 13 28.27 -10.80 -6.00
N MET A 14 28.89 -10.65 -7.17
CA MET A 14 28.66 -11.54 -8.30
C MET A 14 29.52 -12.79 -8.10
N PRO A 15 28.93 -13.99 -7.93
CA PRO A 15 29.71 -15.23 -7.82
C PRO A 15 30.59 -15.47 -9.06
N ALA A 16 31.77 -16.02 -8.88
CA ALA A 16 32.67 -16.32 -9.99
C ALA A 16 31.99 -17.28 -10.98
N GLY A 17 31.97 -16.88 -12.28
CA GLY A 17 31.32 -17.64 -13.36
C GLY A 17 29.81 -17.49 -13.45
N ALA A 18 29.17 -16.70 -12.62
CA ALA A 18 27.77 -16.36 -12.74
C ALA A 18 27.57 -15.23 -13.77
N SER A 19 26.44 -15.29 -14.51
CA SER A 19 26.01 -14.24 -15.44
C SER A 19 24.95 -13.31 -14.82
N GLU A 20 24.41 -13.67 -13.65
CA GLU A 20 23.37 -12.94 -12.94
C GLU A 20 23.54 -13.08 -11.42
N ALA A 21 23.05 -12.11 -10.69
CA ALA A 21 22.95 -12.16 -9.23
C ALA A 21 21.75 -11.33 -8.75
N ASP A 22 21.04 -11.85 -7.75
CA ASP A 22 19.94 -11.15 -7.13
C ASP A 22 20.43 -10.17 -6.05
N TYR A 23 19.90 -8.96 -6.08
CA TYR A 23 20.13 -7.95 -5.05
C TYR A 23 18.84 -7.60 -4.33
N VAL A 24 18.66 -8.11 -3.13
CA VAL A 24 17.42 -7.98 -2.36
C VAL A 24 17.44 -6.71 -1.52
N VAL A 25 16.60 -5.74 -1.86
CA VAL A 25 16.34 -4.54 -1.06
C VAL A 25 15.13 -4.79 -0.17
N ARG A 26 15.26 -4.55 1.13
CA ARG A 26 14.14 -4.63 2.06
C ARG A 26 13.58 -3.22 2.31
N LEU A 27 12.35 -2.98 1.91
CA LEU A 27 11.60 -1.77 2.25
C LEU A 27 11.01 -1.92 3.65
N LEU A 28 11.08 -0.84 4.45
CA LEU A 28 10.56 -0.81 5.81
C LEU A 28 9.23 -0.03 5.81
N ARG A 29 8.20 -0.64 6.37
CA ARG A 29 6.91 0.00 6.54
C ARG A 29 7.00 0.99 7.70
N THR A 30 6.74 2.27 7.41
CA THR A 30 6.74 3.36 8.39
C THR A 30 5.42 4.14 8.30
N ASP A 31 5.00 4.82 9.37
CA ASP A 31 3.78 5.64 9.35
C ASP A 31 3.84 6.78 8.34
N ALA A 32 5.02 7.27 8.00
CA ALA A 32 5.20 8.28 6.95
C ALA A 32 4.70 7.80 5.57
N LEU A 33 4.75 6.49 5.27
CA LEU A 33 4.26 5.92 4.02
C LEU A 33 2.73 5.98 3.87
N LYS A 34 2.01 6.18 4.96
CA LYS A 34 0.56 6.43 4.95
C LYS A 34 0.22 7.84 4.43
N LEU A 35 1.17 8.76 4.53
CA LEU A 35 0.98 10.18 4.22
C LEU A 35 1.68 10.60 2.92
N GLU A 36 2.78 9.91 2.56
CA GLU A 36 3.61 10.27 1.43
C GLU A 36 4.15 9.05 0.68
N ARG A 37 4.32 9.21 -0.63
CA ARG A 37 5.01 8.25 -1.47
C ARG A 37 6.51 8.52 -1.40
N LYS A 38 7.30 7.50 -1.13
CA LYS A 38 8.77 7.57 -1.15
C LYS A 38 9.34 6.93 -2.41
N SER A 39 10.56 7.33 -2.74
CA SER A 39 11.32 6.72 -3.83
C SER A 39 12.73 6.35 -3.35
N LEU A 40 13.24 5.28 -3.93
CA LEU A 40 14.61 4.82 -3.80
C LEU A 40 15.17 4.57 -5.19
N SER A 41 16.24 5.29 -5.54
CA SER A 41 16.97 5.10 -6.79
C SER A 41 18.19 4.24 -6.52
N LEU A 42 18.33 3.15 -7.24
CA LEU A 42 19.50 2.29 -7.25
C LEU A 42 20.24 2.51 -8.55
N ALA A 43 21.54 2.76 -8.47
CA ALA A 43 22.40 2.95 -9.64
C ALA A 43 23.54 1.93 -9.65
N ILE A 44 23.78 1.34 -10.82
CA ILE A 44 24.92 0.46 -11.04
C ILE A 44 26.07 1.29 -11.58
N HIS A 45 27.25 1.15 -10.99
CA HIS A 45 28.49 1.81 -11.43
C HIS A 45 29.52 0.77 -11.87
N ALA A 46 30.32 1.13 -12.88
CA ALA A 46 31.48 0.35 -13.25
C ALA A 46 32.49 0.31 -12.10
N ASN A 47 33.24 -0.77 -12.01
CA ASN A 47 34.33 -0.92 -11.07
C ASN A 47 35.53 -1.61 -11.75
N GLU A 48 36.59 -1.94 -11.01
CA GLU A 48 37.77 -2.58 -11.56
C GLU A 48 37.55 -3.98 -12.14
N HIS A 49 36.43 -4.62 -11.83
CA HIS A 49 36.09 -5.98 -12.28
C HIS A 49 34.99 -6.01 -13.34
N PHE A 50 34.17 -4.96 -13.43
CA PHE A 50 33.01 -4.91 -14.32
C PHE A 50 32.94 -3.62 -15.10
N GLU A 51 32.91 -3.73 -16.42
CA GLU A 51 32.59 -2.65 -17.32
C GLU A 51 31.10 -2.66 -17.64
N LEU A 52 30.56 -1.48 -17.99
CA LEU A 52 29.16 -1.28 -18.35
C LEU A 52 29.06 -0.93 -19.85
N PRO A 53 28.99 -1.94 -20.74
CA PRO A 53 29.01 -1.71 -22.19
C PRO A 53 27.74 -1.03 -22.71
N VAL A 54 26.62 -1.14 -21.99
CA VAL A 54 25.33 -0.51 -22.32
C VAL A 54 24.90 0.35 -21.15
N THR A 55 24.81 1.65 -21.36
CA THR A 55 24.44 2.62 -20.32
C THR A 55 23.04 3.23 -20.55
N GLU A 56 22.58 3.19 -21.81
CA GLU A 56 21.33 3.81 -22.22
C GLU A 56 20.60 2.93 -23.23
N MET A 57 19.28 3.04 -23.27
CA MET A 57 18.42 2.45 -24.30
C MET A 57 17.35 3.46 -24.73
N VAL A 58 16.88 3.33 -25.95
CA VAL A 58 15.75 4.12 -26.47
C VAL A 58 14.46 3.38 -26.17
N GLN A 59 13.56 4.00 -25.43
CA GLN A 59 12.24 3.50 -25.11
C GLN A 59 11.17 4.54 -25.48
N ILE A 60 10.27 4.20 -26.42
CA ILE A 60 9.14 5.05 -26.86
C ILE A 60 9.59 6.49 -27.22
N GLY A 61 10.76 6.63 -27.86
CA GLY A 61 11.29 7.92 -28.32
C GLY A 61 12.12 8.69 -27.28
N ASP A 62 12.23 8.19 -26.06
CA ASP A 62 13.10 8.73 -25.01
C ASP A 62 14.34 7.88 -24.79
N THR A 63 15.46 8.53 -24.37
CA THR A 63 16.67 7.84 -23.96
C THR A 63 16.64 7.67 -22.44
N VAL A 64 16.62 6.41 -21.98
CA VAL A 64 16.60 6.07 -20.56
C VAL A 64 17.87 5.35 -20.16
N SER A 65 18.38 5.64 -18.96
CA SER A 65 19.49 4.91 -18.37
C SER A 65 19.04 3.49 -17.99
N VAL A 66 19.82 2.48 -18.43
CA VAL A 66 19.60 1.09 -18.00
C VAL A 66 20.31 0.75 -16.70
N LEU A 67 21.06 1.71 -16.15
CA LEU A 67 21.86 1.55 -14.94
C LEU A 67 21.19 2.10 -13.70
N VAL A 68 20.06 2.79 -13.86
CA VAL A 68 19.30 3.37 -12.75
C VAL A 68 17.95 2.68 -12.68
N PHE A 69 17.61 2.21 -11.48
CA PHE A 69 16.34 1.59 -11.20
C PHE A 69 15.65 2.33 -10.06
N ASP A 70 14.48 2.92 -10.33
CA ASP A 70 13.69 3.66 -9.36
C ASP A 70 12.59 2.78 -8.78
N ILE A 71 12.62 2.62 -7.45
CA ILE A 71 11.59 1.93 -6.67
C ILE A 71 10.72 2.99 -6.01
N PHE A 72 9.44 2.98 -6.31
CA PHE A 72 8.46 3.83 -5.65
C PHE A 72 7.60 3.00 -4.71
N PHE A 73 7.44 3.48 -3.48
CA PHE A 73 6.67 2.75 -2.48
C PHE A 73 5.89 3.70 -1.57
N SER A 74 4.71 3.27 -1.18
CA SER A 74 3.82 3.96 -0.25
C SER A 74 2.88 2.96 0.40
N ASP A 75 2.28 3.36 1.51
CA ASP A 75 1.21 2.63 2.20
C ASP A 75 -0.15 3.31 1.95
N MET A 76 -0.22 4.12 0.89
CA MET A 76 -1.44 4.81 0.48
C MET A 76 -2.20 4.00 -0.57
N PHE A 77 -3.46 3.73 -0.28
CA PHE A 77 -4.39 3.15 -1.24
C PHE A 77 -5.03 4.25 -2.08
N THR A 78 -4.46 4.51 -3.25
CA THR A 78 -4.97 5.55 -4.17
C THR A 78 -6.15 5.10 -5.02
N LYS A 79 -6.46 3.80 -5.01
CA LYS A 79 -7.58 3.16 -5.72
C LYS A 79 -8.05 1.92 -4.99
N ALA A 80 -9.29 1.54 -5.25
CA ALA A 80 -9.89 0.35 -4.68
C ALA A 80 -9.04 -0.91 -4.97
N PRO A 81 -8.80 -1.78 -3.97
CA PRO A 81 -8.19 -3.09 -4.20
C PRO A 81 -9.09 -3.99 -5.04
N ALA A 82 -8.52 -5.08 -5.58
CA ALA A 82 -9.21 -5.92 -6.57
C ALA A 82 -10.54 -6.55 -6.08
N ALA A 83 -10.63 -6.88 -4.80
CA ALA A 83 -11.83 -7.47 -4.22
C ALA A 83 -12.83 -6.45 -3.66
N TRP A 84 -12.60 -5.15 -3.83
CA TRP A 84 -13.55 -4.13 -3.38
C TRP A 84 -14.78 -4.09 -4.29
N ASP A 85 -15.97 -4.30 -3.72
CA ASP A 85 -17.23 -4.18 -4.45
C ASP A 85 -18.05 -3.00 -3.93
N GLU A 86 -18.15 -1.94 -4.75
CA GLU A 86 -18.86 -0.71 -4.39
C GLU A 86 -20.37 -0.92 -4.21
N ASN A 87 -20.95 -1.97 -4.80
CA ASN A 87 -22.37 -2.29 -4.60
C ASN A 87 -22.66 -2.88 -3.23
N LEU A 88 -21.63 -3.49 -2.59
CA LEU A 88 -21.77 -4.16 -1.30
C LEU A 88 -21.27 -3.32 -0.14
N ILE A 89 -20.11 -2.67 -0.30
CA ILE A 89 -19.47 -1.90 0.77
C ILE A 89 -19.41 -0.39 0.50
N GLY A 90 -20.02 0.04 -0.62
CA GLY A 90 -20.10 1.43 -1.02
C GLY A 90 -18.81 1.94 -1.66
N LYS A 91 -18.84 3.22 -2.05
CA LYS A 91 -17.71 3.88 -2.74
C LYS A 91 -16.42 3.77 -1.93
N PHE A 92 -15.33 3.43 -2.62
CA PHE A 92 -14.01 3.32 -2.00
C PHE A 92 -13.51 4.68 -1.52
N THR A 93 -13.01 4.70 -0.28
CA THR A 93 -12.11 5.72 0.24
C THR A 93 -11.03 5.04 1.08
N GLN A 94 -9.85 5.64 1.15
CA GLN A 94 -8.77 5.12 2.00
C GLN A 94 -9.22 4.98 3.46
N GLN A 95 -9.91 5.99 3.98
CA GLN A 95 -10.43 5.98 5.35
C GLN A 95 -11.36 4.78 5.61
N LYS A 96 -12.31 4.49 4.70
CA LYS A 96 -13.20 3.32 4.84
C LYS A 96 -12.42 2.01 4.84
N PHE A 97 -11.42 1.91 3.96
CA PHE A 97 -10.60 0.73 3.85
C PHE A 97 -9.77 0.49 5.12
N GLU A 98 -9.10 1.54 5.61
CA GLU A 98 -8.35 1.48 6.86
C GLU A 98 -9.25 1.13 8.05
N LEU A 99 -10.42 1.78 8.16
CA LEU A 99 -11.39 1.50 9.21
C LEU A 99 -11.86 0.04 9.19
N ILE A 100 -12.12 -0.54 8.02
CA ILE A 100 -12.47 -1.96 7.89
C ILE A 100 -11.35 -2.85 8.43
N CYS A 101 -10.11 -2.58 8.00
CA CYS A 101 -8.96 -3.39 8.41
C CYS A 101 -8.73 -3.31 9.92
N ASP A 102 -8.85 -2.11 10.50
CA ASP A 102 -8.64 -1.88 11.93
C ASP A 102 -9.76 -2.50 12.80
N VAL A 103 -11.03 -2.29 12.43
CA VAL A 103 -12.18 -2.76 13.23
C VAL A 103 -12.36 -4.28 13.14
N LEU A 104 -12.12 -4.86 11.96
CA LEU A 104 -12.32 -6.29 11.71
C LEU A 104 -11.03 -7.12 11.82
N ASP A 105 -9.90 -6.49 12.19
CA ASP A 105 -8.58 -7.11 12.29
C ASP A 105 -8.20 -7.89 11.02
N MET A 106 -8.34 -7.22 9.87
CA MET A 106 -8.10 -7.81 8.55
C MET A 106 -6.78 -7.33 7.96
N ASP A 107 -6.04 -8.26 7.33
CA ASP A 107 -4.84 -7.87 6.57
C ASP A 107 -5.26 -7.14 5.29
N PRO A 108 -4.78 -5.90 5.04
CA PRO A 108 -5.00 -5.18 3.81
C PRO A 108 -4.65 -5.97 2.54
N ALA A 109 -3.66 -6.87 2.60
CA ALA A 109 -3.25 -7.71 1.49
C ALA A 109 -4.32 -8.70 1.04
N ASP A 110 -5.21 -9.13 1.96
CA ASP A 110 -6.30 -10.07 1.68
C ASP A 110 -7.26 -9.54 0.61
N PHE A 111 -7.43 -8.21 0.54
CA PHE A 111 -8.30 -7.57 -0.46
C PHE A 111 -7.79 -7.66 -1.90
N ASN A 112 -6.57 -8.14 -2.11
CA ASN A 112 -6.05 -8.44 -3.45
C ASN A 112 -6.29 -9.90 -3.87
N ASP A 113 -6.84 -10.73 -2.97
CA ASP A 113 -7.12 -12.14 -3.22
C ASP A 113 -8.63 -12.43 -3.13
N ALA A 114 -9.26 -12.65 -4.30
CA ALA A 114 -10.69 -12.96 -4.39
C ALA A 114 -11.07 -14.34 -3.78
N SER A 115 -10.08 -15.20 -3.52
CA SER A 115 -10.34 -16.46 -2.80
C SER A 115 -10.46 -16.24 -1.28
N VAL A 116 -9.86 -15.17 -0.76
CA VAL A 116 -9.94 -14.76 0.66
C VAL A 116 -11.14 -13.84 0.87
N ILE A 117 -11.28 -12.79 0.06
CA ILE A 117 -12.40 -11.86 0.11
C ILE A 117 -13.53 -12.35 -0.82
N THR A 118 -14.28 -13.28 -0.32
CA THR A 118 -15.47 -13.83 -1.02
C THR A 118 -16.68 -12.92 -0.90
N LEU A 119 -17.72 -13.17 -1.70
CA LEU A 119 -19.01 -12.47 -1.59
C LEU A 119 -19.59 -12.52 -0.16
N ALA A 120 -19.52 -13.68 0.49
CA ALA A 120 -19.98 -13.82 1.87
C ALA A 120 -19.18 -12.95 2.84
N LYS A 121 -17.88 -12.82 2.63
CA LYS A 121 -17.02 -11.96 3.43
C LYS A 121 -17.34 -10.48 3.21
N LEU A 122 -17.62 -10.06 1.97
CA LEU A 122 -18.04 -8.69 1.66
C LEU A 122 -19.38 -8.33 2.31
N LEU A 123 -20.35 -9.24 2.29
CA LEU A 123 -21.63 -9.04 2.97
C LEU A 123 -21.45 -8.95 4.50
N TYR A 124 -20.58 -9.77 5.06
CA TYR A 124 -20.20 -9.69 6.48
C TYR A 124 -19.58 -8.33 6.81
N ILE A 125 -18.58 -7.90 6.02
CA ILE A 125 -17.94 -6.58 6.19
C ILE A 125 -18.99 -5.47 6.16
N SER A 126 -19.86 -5.46 5.15
CA SER A 126 -20.91 -4.45 5.01
C SER A 126 -21.81 -4.38 6.25
N SER A 127 -22.26 -5.54 6.75
CA SER A 127 -23.14 -5.63 7.93
C SER A 127 -22.46 -5.16 9.21
N GLU A 128 -21.25 -5.66 9.48
CA GLU A 128 -20.51 -5.32 10.69
C GLU A 128 -20.11 -3.84 10.70
N MET A 129 -19.63 -3.32 9.58
CA MET A 129 -19.23 -1.92 9.51
C MET A 129 -20.41 -0.96 9.60
N THR A 130 -21.56 -1.32 9.02
CA THR A 130 -22.79 -0.54 9.21
C THR A 130 -23.20 -0.51 10.68
N SER A 131 -23.16 -1.66 11.35
CA SER A 131 -23.47 -1.75 12.78
C SER A 131 -22.49 -0.93 13.64
N TYR A 132 -21.19 -1.06 13.35
CA TYR A 132 -20.14 -0.32 14.04
C TYR A 132 -20.34 1.19 13.93
N VAL A 133 -20.47 1.70 12.70
CA VAL A 133 -20.62 3.15 12.45
C VAL A 133 -21.90 3.72 13.10
N ASN A 134 -23.00 2.97 13.07
CA ASN A 134 -24.23 3.37 13.75
C ASN A 134 -24.04 3.44 15.27
N GLY A 135 -23.32 2.48 15.86
CA GLY A 135 -22.98 2.51 17.29
C GLY A 135 -22.11 3.71 17.67
N GLU A 136 -21.14 4.06 16.81
CA GLU A 136 -20.31 5.26 17.02
C GLU A 136 -21.13 6.57 16.88
N ALA A 137 -22.11 6.60 15.96
CA ALA A 137 -23.03 7.72 15.80
C ALA A 137 -23.94 7.90 17.05
N GLU A 138 -24.41 6.81 17.64
CA GLU A 138 -25.18 6.85 18.88
C GLU A 138 -24.33 7.36 20.07
N LYS A 139 -23.07 6.91 20.18
CA LYS A 139 -22.14 7.41 21.21
C LYS A 139 -21.92 8.91 21.05
N LYS A 140 -21.65 9.38 19.84
CA LYS A 140 -21.47 10.80 19.53
C LYS A 140 -22.69 11.61 19.92
N ALA A 141 -23.89 11.15 19.56
CA ALA A 141 -25.14 11.82 19.90
C ALA A 141 -25.39 11.89 21.43
N ALA A 142 -24.93 10.86 22.15
CA ALA A 142 -25.01 10.81 23.61
C ALA A 142 -23.89 11.61 24.32
N GLY A 143 -22.96 12.22 23.60
CA GLY A 143 -21.81 12.94 24.17
C GLY A 143 -20.78 12.02 24.83
N LEU A 144 -20.75 10.75 24.43
CA LEU A 144 -19.78 9.74 24.89
C LEU A 144 -18.54 9.73 23.99
N PRO A 145 -17.40 9.20 24.45
CA PRO A 145 -16.25 8.97 23.59
C PRO A 145 -16.61 8.06 22.41
N TYR A 146 -16.25 8.46 21.21
CA TYR A 146 -16.54 7.77 19.95
C TYR A 146 -15.31 7.76 19.04
N ASP A 147 -15.30 6.88 18.03
CA ASP A 147 -14.25 6.82 17.03
C ASP A 147 -14.52 7.87 15.93
N GLU A 148 -13.64 8.87 15.83
CA GLU A 148 -13.72 9.92 14.81
C GLU A 148 -13.53 9.37 13.39
N ASN A 149 -12.82 8.25 13.22
CA ASN A 149 -12.60 7.61 11.92
C ASN A 149 -13.88 7.00 11.32
N ALA A 150 -14.91 6.80 12.13
CA ALA A 150 -16.23 6.35 11.67
C ALA A 150 -17.05 7.46 10.95
N PHE A 151 -16.52 8.69 10.87
CA PHE A 151 -17.20 9.84 10.30
C PHE A 151 -16.40 10.45 9.15
N ASP A 152 -17.11 10.91 8.12
CA ASP A 152 -16.51 11.68 7.03
C ASP A 152 -15.95 13.02 7.57
N PRO A 153 -14.66 13.32 7.37
CA PRO A 153 -14.03 14.51 7.93
C PRO A 153 -14.53 15.83 7.31
N GLN A 154 -15.16 15.79 6.13
CA GLN A 154 -15.67 16.97 5.46
C GLN A 154 -17.09 17.29 5.87
N THR A 155 -17.94 16.28 6.02
CA THR A 155 -19.37 16.43 6.30
C THR A 155 -19.69 16.21 7.79
N GLY A 156 -18.84 15.50 8.52
CA GLY A 156 -19.09 15.08 9.89
C GLY A 156 -20.18 14.02 10.05
N LEU A 157 -20.69 13.49 8.91
CA LEU A 157 -21.69 12.42 8.88
C LEU A 157 -21.02 11.05 9.04
N PRO A 158 -21.75 10.05 9.59
CA PRO A 158 -21.25 8.69 9.65
C PRO A 158 -20.91 8.16 8.26
N LEU A 159 -19.82 7.37 8.16
CA LEU A 159 -19.48 6.70 6.91
C LEU A 159 -20.56 5.68 6.51
N GLU A 160 -20.86 5.60 5.22
CA GLU A 160 -21.88 4.68 4.71
C GLU A 160 -21.22 3.39 4.20
N PHE A 161 -21.72 2.24 4.64
CA PHE A 161 -21.35 0.91 4.19
C PHE A 161 -22.60 0.18 3.66
N GLY A 162 -22.52 -0.33 2.43
CA GLY A 162 -23.67 -0.91 1.76
C GLY A 162 -24.51 0.13 0.99
N ARG A 163 -25.67 -0.32 0.54
CA ARG A 163 -26.74 0.51 -0.07
C ARG A 163 -27.77 0.86 0.96
#